data_782d03656eb93817c826bf6e9a8ea053
#
_entry.id   782d03656eb93817c826bf6e9a8ea053
#
_cell.length_a   1.000
_cell.length_b   1.000
_cell.length_c   1.000
_cell.angle_alpha   90.00
_cell.angle_beta   90.00
_cell.angle_gamma   90.00
#
_symmetry.space_group_name_H-M   'P 1'
#
loop_
_entity.id
_entity.type
_entity.pdbx_description
1 polymer ?
#
loop_
_entity_poly.entity_id
_entity_poly.type
_entity_poly.pdbx_seq_one_letter_code
_entity_poly.pdbx_strand_id
1 'polypeptide(L)'
;MNLILRMHIHILISILLCFSVTTISANTNYDSYVLGFGSCITEKRDQPIWSAIEKEGINEFFFMGDNVYGDSEDGLLQEMKASYEKQRVLFPEWLFKKKLNAIWDDHDYGKNDGGAEYPLKKEAQKLFLEFWNVKKDDPRHNRDGIYFSEKLKIGDLSINLIGLDTRYHRSPFDQTDKPNYPTQD
;
A
#
# COMPACT_ATOMS: atom_id res chain seq x y z
N MET A 1 -68.47 26.39 -72.85
CA MET A 1 -67.19 25.86 -73.06
C MET A 1 -66.33 26.17 -71.85
N ASN A 2 -66.48 25.32 -70.80
CA ASN A 2 -65.93 25.61 -69.49
C ASN A 2 -64.74 24.68 -69.21
N LEU A 3 -63.56 25.31 -69.12
CA LEU A 3 -62.30 24.63 -68.80
C LEU A 3 -62.17 24.58 -67.27
N ILE A 4 -62.36 23.40 -66.69
CA ILE A 4 -62.13 23.18 -65.24
C ILE A 4 -60.64 22.85 -65.02
N LEU A 5 -59.98 23.84 -64.41
CA LEU A 5 -58.57 23.68 -63.99
C LEU A 5 -58.56 22.89 -62.68
N ARG A 6 -58.10 21.66 -62.71
CA ARG A 6 -57.86 20.85 -61.52
C ARG A 6 -56.47 21.21 -60.95
N MET A 7 -56.47 21.92 -59.81
CA MET A 7 -55.26 22.10 -59.00
C MET A 7 -55.01 20.82 -58.17
N HIS A 8 -53.89 20.20 -58.39
CA HIS A 8 -53.40 19.12 -57.54
C HIS A 8 -52.58 19.74 -56.44
N ILE A 9 -53.10 19.67 -55.20
CA ILE A 9 -52.34 20.06 -54.00
C ILE A 9 -51.51 18.85 -53.58
N HIS A 10 -50.18 18.93 -53.80
CA HIS A 10 -49.24 18.00 -53.22
C HIS A 10 -48.96 18.39 -51.77
N ILE A 11 -49.53 17.63 -50.83
CA ILE A 11 -49.19 17.76 -49.41
C ILE A 11 -47.87 17.03 -49.21
N LEU A 12 -46.80 17.78 -49.09
CA LEU A 12 -45.50 17.28 -48.63
C LEU A 12 -45.58 17.06 -47.11
N ILE A 13 -45.74 15.81 -46.70
CA ILE A 13 -45.60 15.44 -45.29
C ILE A 13 -44.11 15.30 -45.01
N SER A 14 -43.48 16.34 -44.43
CA SER A 14 -42.14 16.27 -43.89
C SER A 14 -42.19 15.50 -42.56
N ILE A 15 -41.81 14.24 -42.61
CA ILE A 15 -41.60 13.44 -41.39
C ILE A 15 -40.27 13.94 -40.77
N LEU A 16 -40.39 14.78 -39.74
CA LEU A 16 -39.29 15.21 -38.93
C LEU A 16 -38.96 14.05 -37.98
N LEU A 17 -37.98 13.19 -38.35
CA LEU A 17 -37.41 12.18 -37.45
C LEU A 17 -36.60 12.93 -36.38
N CYS A 18 -37.22 13.23 -35.22
CA CYS A 18 -36.47 13.61 -34.03
C CYS A 18 -35.69 12.41 -33.52
N PHE A 19 -34.41 12.30 -33.92
CA PHE A 19 -33.46 11.45 -33.23
C PHE A 19 -33.18 12.07 -31.87
N SER A 20 -33.89 11.62 -30.84
CA SER A 20 -33.48 11.87 -29.45
C SER A 20 -32.21 11.07 -29.21
N VAL A 21 -31.07 11.75 -29.29
CA VAL A 21 -29.79 11.21 -28.80
C VAL A 21 -29.92 11.17 -27.27
N THR A 22 -30.34 10.04 -26.73
CA THR A 22 -30.18 9.75 -25.32
C THR A 22 -28.69 9.58 -25.09
N THR A 23 -28.02 10.61 -24.60
CA THR A 23 -26.69 10.48 -23.99
C THR A 23 -26.85 9.59 -22.77
N ILE A 24 -26.52 8.32 -22.91
CA ILE A 24 -26.29 7.45 -21.76
C ILE A 24 -25.02 8.00 -21.10
N SER A 25 -25.20 8.89 -20.14
CA SER A 25 -24.15 9.24 -19.20
C SER A 25 -23.93 7.98 -18.37
N ALA A 26 -22.94 7.19 -18.75
CA ALA A 26 -22.44 6.13 -17.89
C ALA A 26 -21.90 6.85 -16.66
N ASN A 27 -22.70 6.87 -15.59
CA ASN A 27 -22.24 7.30 -14.28
C ASN A 27 -21.32 6.18 -13.79
N THR A 28 -20.08 6.19 -14.26
CA THR A 28 -19.03 5.32 -13.78
C THR A 28 -18.62 5.86 -12.40
N ASN A 29 -19.42 5.56 -11.38
CA ASN A 29 -18.92 5.56 -10.03
C ASN A 29 -17.86 4.45 -9.97
N TYR A 30 -16.65 4.79 -10.40
CA TYR A 30 -15.49 4.02 -10.00
C TYR A 30 -15.33 4.28 -8.51
N ASP A 31 -15.67 3.30 -7.69
CA ASP A 31 -15.24 3.30 -6.31
C ASP A 31 -13.72 3.39 -6.34
N SER A 32 -13.19 4.58 -6.13
CA SER A 32 -11.76 4.79 -6.12
C SER A 32 -11.20 4.14 -4.85
N TYR A 33 -10.28 3.20 -5.04
CA TYR A 33 -9.53 2.61 -3.92
C TYR A 33 -8.16 3.28 -3.86
N VAL A 34 -7.90 3.98 -2.77
CA VAL A 34 -6.64 4.71 -2.58
C VAL A 34 -5.72 3.87 -1.70
N LEU A 35 -4.63 3.41 -2.27
CA LEU A 35 -3.59 2.65 -1.59
C LEU A 35 -2.38 3.56 -1.35
N GLY A 36 -2.08 3.83 -0.07
CA GLY A 36 -0.90 4.58 0.34
C GLY A 36 0.32 3.68 0.49
N PHE A 37 1.49 4.20 0.15
CA PHE A 37 2.78 3.54 0.35
C PHE A 37 3.73 4.48 1.08
N GLY A 38 4.54 3.95 2.00
CA GLY A 38 5.55 4.73 2.69
C GLY A 38 6.57 3.86 3.40
N SER A 39 7.76 4.42 3.61
CA SER A 39 8.86 3.79 4.33
C SER A 39 9.61 4.83 5.16
N CYS A 40 10.60 4.41 5.93
CA CYS A 40 11.56 5.28 6.62
C CYS A 40 10.89 6.29 7.56
N ILE A 41 9.96 5.81 8.38
CA ILE A 41 9.30 6.64 9.39
C ILE A 41 9.92 6.39 10.77
N THR A 42 10.44 7.44 11.40
CA THR A 42 11.14 7.29 12.67
C THR A 42 10.27 7.69 13.88
N GLU A 43 10.32 6.87 14.92
CA GLU A 43 9.71 7.14 16.23
C GLU A 43 10.46 8.18 17.07
N LYS A 44 11.56 8.73 16.53
CA LYS A 44 12.42 9.67 17.25
C LYS A 44 11.99 11.14 17.10
N ARG A 45 10.93 11.41 16.33
CA ARG A 45 10.41 12.76 16.07
C ARG A 45 8.94 12.76 15.69
N ASP A 46 8.31 13.92 15.74
CA ASP A 46 6.93 14.12 15.30
C ASP A 46 6.74 13.71 13.84
N GLN A 47 5.53 13.25 13.54
CA GLN A 47 5.17 12.71 12.22
C GLN A 47 4.00 13.50 11.60
N PRO A 48 4.21 14.79 11.24
CA PRO A 48 3.13 15.65 10.72
C PRO A 48 2.56 15.18 9.36
N ILE A 49 3.26 14.27 8.68
CA ILE A 49 2.86 13.71 7.39
C ILE A 49 1.48 13.04 7.46
N TRP A 50 1.10 12.48 8.61
CA TRP A 50 -0.15 11.77 8.77
C TRP A 50 -1.37 12.63 8.50
N SER A 51 -1.31 13.93 8.82
CA SER A 51 -2.41 14.86 8.53
C SER A 51 -2.61 15.11 7.02
N ALA A 52 -1.54 15.02 6.24
CA ALA A 52 -1.63 15.09 4.78
C ALA A 52 -2.18 13.80 4.19
N ILE A 53 -1.71 12.64 4.65
CA ILE A 53 -2.16 11.33 4.20
C ILE A 53 -3.66 11.11 4.53
N GLU A 54 -4.12 11.59 5.67
CA GLU A 54 -5.55 11.50 6.04
C GLU A 54 -6.46 12.18 5.02
N LYS A 55 -6.04 13.34 4.51
CA LYS A 55 -6.80 14.12 3.52
C LYS A 55 -6.94 13.42 2.18
N GLU A 56 -6.01 12.52 1.84
CA GLU A 56 -6.08 11.72 0.62
C GLU A 56 -7.14 10.61 0.68
N GLY A 57 -7.76 10.39 1.84
CA GLY A 57 -8.86 9.44 2.00
C GLY A 57 -8.46 8.00 1.72
N ILE A 58 -7.25 7.59 2.10
CA ILE A 58 -6.72 6.24 1.86
C ILE A 58 -7.64 5.15 2.40
N ASN A 59 -7.74 4.04 1.67
CA ASN A 59 -8.44 2.82 2.08
C ASN A 59 -7.49 1.87 2.82
N GLU A 60 -6.24 1.82 2.37
CA GLU A 60 -5.20 0.94 2.88
C GLU A 60 -3.85 1.65 2.85
N PHE A 61 -2.97 1.32 3.79
CA PHE A 61 -1.58 1.79 3.79
C PHE A 61 -0.62 0.62 3.88
N PHE A 62 0.39 0.64 3.00
CA PHE A 62 1.44 -0.37 2.98
C PHE A 62 2.77 0.25 3.43
N PHE A 63 3.25 -0.17 4.57
CA PHE A 63 4.52 0.20 5.14
C PHE A 63 5.64 -0.66 4.52
N MET A 64 6.60 0.00 3.87
CA MET A 64 7.59 -0.67 3.04
C MET A 64 8.98 -0.78 3.70
N GLY A 65 9.01 -0.89 5.02
CA GLY A 65 10.24 -1.06 5.79
C GLY A 65 10.71 0.23 6.47
N ASP A 66 11.63 0.08 7.41
CA ASP A 66 12.10 1.13 8.30
C ASP A 66 10.94 1.83 9.01
N ASN A 67 10.08 1.01 9.56
CA ASN A 67 8.88 1.48 10.26
C ASN A 67 9.20 1.95 11.68
N VAL A 68 10.37 1.59 12.17
CA VAL A 68 11.04 2.05 13.39
C VAL A 68 12.55 1.96 13.21
N TYR A 69 13.30 2.72 14.00
CA TYR A 69 14.77 2.72 14.03
C TYR A 69 15.26 2.23 15.40
N GLY A 70 14.92 0.96 15.68
CA GLY A 70 15.19 0.30 16.96
C GLY A 70 16.35 -0.68 16.95
N ASP A 71 17.10 -0.71 15.88
CA ASP A 71 18.34 -1.47 15.79
C ASP A 71 19.43 -0.89 16.70
N SER A 72 20.24 -1.77 17.25
CA SER A 72 21.38 -1.41 18.08
C SER A 72 22.66 -2.06 17.55
N GLU A 73 23.83 -1.50 17.89
CA GLU A 73 25.13 -2.03 17.42
C GLU A 73 25.35 -3.47 17.88
N ASP A 74 24.89 -3.82 19.08
CA ASP A 74 24.98 -5.17 19.65
C ASP A 74 23.91 -6.13 19.08
N GLY A 75 22.96 -5.60 18.31
CA GLY A 75 21.86 -6.37 17.71
C GLY A 75 20.83 -6.89 18.72
N LEU A 76 20.78 -6.34 19.94
CA LEU A 76 19.78 -6.74 20.93
C LEU A 76 18.43 -6.07 20.66
N LEU A 77 17.34 -6.80 20.89
CA LEU A 77 15.99 -6.35 20.58
C LEU A 77 15.31 -5.49 21.65
N GLN A 78 16.03 -5.07 22.70
CA GLN A 78 15.46 -4.24 23.76
C GLN A 78 15.07 -2.86 23.24
N GLU A 79 15.96 -2.24 22.44
CA GLU A 79 15.67 -0.95 21.80
C GLU A 79 14.56 -1.07 20.77
N MET A 80 14.54 -2.16 19.99
CA MET A 80 13.51 -2.46 19.04
C MET A 80 12.11 -2.46 19.65
N LYS A 81 11.96 -3.14 20.79
CA LYS A 81 10.68 -3.18 21.49
C LYS A 81 10.22 -1.78 21.94
N ALA A 82 11.15 -1.01 22.51
CA ALA A 82 10.86 0.36 22.94
C ALA A 82 10.50 1.28 21.74
N SER A 83 11.16 1.10 20.61
CA SER A 83 10.89 1.84 19.38
C SER A 83 9.49 1.52 18.85
N TYR A 84 9.08 0.26 18.82
CA TYR A 84 7.72 -0.12 18.44
C TYR A 84 6.66 0.47 19.40
N GLU A 85 6.91 0.49 20.70
CA GLU A 85 6.00 1.10 21.67
C GLU A 85 5.84 2.61 21.41
N LYS A 86 6.94 3.32 21.18
CA LYS A 86 6.91 4.75 20.81
C LYS A 86 6.19 4.99 19.49
N GLN A 87 6.50 4.21 18.47
CA GLN A 87 5.88 4.36 17.15
C GLN A 87 4.36 4.16 17.21
N ARG A 88 3.89 3.23 18.03
CA ARG A 88 2.45 3.00 18.23
C ARG A 88 1.73 4.23 18.79
N VAL A 89 2.39 4.98 19.66
CA VAL A 89 1.83 6.24 20.22
C VAL A 89 1.81 7.38 19.21
N LEU A 90 2.77 7.41 18.29
CA LEU A 90 2.87 8.44 17.26
C LEU A 90 1.91 8.23 16.08
N PHE A 91 1.46 7.01 15.88
CA PHE A 91 0.47 6.73 14.85
C PHE A 91 -0.90 7.30 15.26
N PRO A 92 -1.58 8.04 14.38
CA PRO A 92 -2.90 8.58 14.70
C PRO A 92 -3.95 7.47 14.74
N GLU A 93 -4.96 7.63 15.59
CA GLU A 93 -6.03 6.63 15.77
C GLU A 93 -6.76 6.26 14.46
N TRP A 94 -6.93 7.23 13.56
CA TRP A 94 -7.62 6.97 12.30
C TRP A 94 -6.89 5.95 11.44
N LEU A 95 -5.55 5.88 11.53
CA LEU A 95 -4.72 4.96 10.75
C LEU A 95 -5.06 3.50 11.10
N PHE A 96 -5.29 3.20 12.38
CA PHE A 96 -5.67 1.85 12.83
C PHE A 96 -7.08 1.42 12.40
N LYS A 97 -7.88 2.35 11.87
CA LYS A 97 -9.20 2.04 11.26
C LYS A 97 -9.08 1.68 9.78
N LYS A 98 -7.89 1.81 9.22
CA LYS A 98 -7.57 1.44 7.84
C LYS A 98 -6.97 0.05 7.80
N LYS A 99 -6.98 -0.55 6.63
CA LYS A 99 -6.24 -1.77 6.40
C LYS A 99 -4.76 -1.42 6.32
N LEU A 100 -3.95 -2.13 7.10
CA LEU A 100 -2.52 -1.92 7.17
C LEU A 100 -1.79 -3.19 6.76
N ASN A 101 -0.84 -3.04 5.85
CA ASN A 101 0.13 -4.06 5.50
C ASN A 101 1.53 -3.51 5.74
N ALA A 102 2.46 -4.40 6.07
CA ALA A 102 3.83 -4.00 6.33
C ALA A 102 4.83 -5.07 5.92
N ILE A 103 5.98 -4.61 5.48
CA ILE A 103 7.23 -5.36 5.43
C ILE A 103 8.27 -4.61 6.26
N TRP A 104 9.35 -5.25 6.57
CA TRP A 104 10.51 -4.62 7.22
C TRP A 104 11.62 -4.26 6.24
N ASP A 105 12.53 -3.40 6.70
CA ASP A 105 13.87 -3.29 6.18
C ASP A 105 14.86 -3.51 7.35
N ASP A 106 16.09 -3.05 7.32
CA ASP A 106 17.12 -3.42 8.28
C ASP A 106 16.91 -2.84 9.68
N HIS A 107 16.43 -1.60 9.79
CA HIS A 107 16.24 -0.96 11.08
C HIS A 107 15.13 -1.61 11.91
N ASP A 108 14.07 -2.08 11.30
CA ASP A 108 13.00 -2.83 11.98
C ASP A 108 13.18 -4.36 11.92
N TYR A 109 14.18 -4.85 11.16
CA TYR A 109 14.66 -6.22 11.24
C TYR A 109 15.55 -6.44 12.49
N GLY A 110 16.22 -5.39 12.99
CA GLY A 110 16.91 -5.36 14.26
C GLY A 110 18.42 -5.25 14.19
N LYS A 111 18.99 -5.15 13.00
CA LYS A 111 20.39 -4.89 12.79
C LYS A 111 20.61 -4.17 11.46
N ASN A 112 21.25 -3.01 11.54
CA ASN A 112 21.62 -2.27 10.32
C ASN A 112 22.36 -3.17 9.32
N ASP A 113 21.88 -3.15 8.08
CA ASP A 113 22.36 -4.04 7.01
C ASP A 113 22.30 -5.55 7.32
N GLY A 114 21.56 -5.97 8.35
CA GLY A 114 21.42 -7.37 8.73
C GLY A 114 20.74 -8.23 7.67
N GLY A 115 21.15 -9.48 7.59
CA GLY A 115 20.60 -10.47 6.69
C GLY A 115 20.46 -11.84 7.36
N ALA A 116 20.65 -12.91 6.62
CA ALA A 116 20.49 -14.28 7.09
C ALA A 116 21.38 -14.64 8.30
N GLU A 117 22.48 -13.94 8.46
CA GLU A 117 23.44 -14.08 9.56
C GLU A 117 22.97 -13.53 10.89
N TYR A 118 21.91 -12.68 10.90
CA TYR A 118 21.44 -12.08 12.13
C TYR A 118 20.83 -13.12 13.08
N PRO A 119 21.42 -13.33 14.29
CA PRO A 119 21.05 -14.45 15.13
C PRO A 119 19.67 -14.31 15.77
N LEU A 120 19.18 -13.07 15.99
CA LEU A 120 17.88 -12.79 16.63
C LEU A 120 16.74 -12.56 15.64
N LYS A 121 16.92 -12.91 14.37
CA LYS A 121 15.91 -12.67 13.32
C LYS A 121 14.55 -13.31 13.59
N LYS A 122 14.49 -14.44 14.28
CA LYS A 122 13.23 -15.10 14.66
C LYS A 122 12.48 -14.32 15.74
N GLU A 123 13.21 -13.80 16.68
CA GLU A 123 12.69 -12.94 17.75
C GLU A 123 12.23 -11.60 17.16
N ALA A 124 13.00 -11.01 16.26
CA ALA A 124 12.62 -9.82 15.52
C ALA A 124 11.32 -10.04 14.73
N GLN A 125 11.19 -11.17 14.05
CA GLN A 125 9.96 -11.53 13.35
C GLN A 125 8.75 -11.59 14.29
N LYS A 126 8.89 -12.14 15.47
CA LYS A 126 7.80 -12.16 16.46
C LYS A 126 7.39 -10.76 16.87
N LEU A 127 8.35 -9.89 17.19
CA LEU A 127 8.07 -8.49 17.54
C LEU A 127 7.38 -7.73 16.41
N PHE A 128 7.84 -7.92 15.19
CA PHE A 128 7.23 -7.32 14.00
C PHE A 128 5.78 -7.78 13.83
N LEU A 129 5.52 -9.07 13.85
CA LEU A 129 4.17 -9.62 13.67
C LEU A 129 3.22 -9.19 14.80
N GLU A 130 3.74 -9.08 16.03
CA GLU A 130 2.99 -8.58 17.19
C GLU A 130 2.66 -7.09 17.04
N PHE A 131 3.64 -6.26 16.67
CA PHE A 131 3.42 -4.84 16.46
C PHE A 131 2.34 -4.56 15.43
N TRP A 132 2.40 -5.25 14.29
CA TRP A 132 1.44 -5.11 13.20
C TRP A 132 0.13 -5.87 13.43
N ASN A 133 -0.02 -6.47 14.60
CA ASN A 133 -1.21 -7.24 14.99
C ASN A 133 -1.61 -8.29 13.92
N VAL A 134 -0.61 -8.95 13.37
CA VAL A 134 -0.82 -10.02 12.39
C VAL A 134 -1.58 -11.17 13.03
N LYS A 135 -2.64 -11.65 12.38
CA LYS A 135 -3.50 -12.73 12.92
C LYS A 135 -2.68 -13.97 13.25
N LYS A 136 -3.01 -14.63 14.36
CA LYS A 136 -2.27 -15.80 14.85
C LYS A 136 -2.29 -17.02 13.92
N ASP A 137 -3.28 -17.09 13.05
CA ASP A 137 -3.42 -18.12 12.02
C ASP A 137 -2.70 -17.78 10.70
N ASP A 138 -2.07 -16.60 10.63
CA ASP A 138 -1.28 -16.20 9.46
C ASP A 138 -0.04 -17.09 9.33
N PRO A 139 0.27 -17.59 8.13
CA PRO A 139 1.43 -18.45 7.89
C PRO A 139 2.77 -17.86 8.33
N ARG A 140 2.90 -16.52 8.39
CA ARG A 140 4.12 -15.83 8.86
C ARG A 140 4.51 -16.14 10.30
N HIS A 141 3.59 -16.66 11.12
CA HIS A 141 3.93 -17.13 12.48
C HIS A 141 4.63 -18.49 12.50
N ASN A 142 4.55 -19.26 11.41
CA ASN A 142 5.02 -20.66 11.35
C ASN A 142 6.05 -20.90 10.25
N ARG A 143 6.57 -19.85 9.63
CA ARG A 143 7.61 -19.93 8.61
C ARG A 143 8.69 -18.88 8.82
N ASP A 144 9.80 -19.05 8.18
CA ASP A 144 10.89 -18.09 8.16
C ASP A 144 10.58 -16.92 7.22
N GLY A 145 10.65 -15.68 7.74
CA GLY A 145 10.42 -14.44 7.00
C GLY A 145 8.97 -13.95 7.01
N ILE A 146 8.83 -12.65 6.69
CA ILE A 146 7.56 -11.92 6.78
C ILE A 146 6.87 -11.71 5.43
N TYR A 147 7.40 -12.25 4.35
CA TYR A 147 6.80 -12.12 3.02
C TYR A 147 5.37 -12.62 2.97
N PHE A 148 4.53 -11.97 2.18
CA PHE A 148 3.12 -12.33 2.03
C PHE A 148 2.59 -11.96 0.65
N SER A 149 1.43 -12.50 0.31
CA SER A 149 0.65 -11.99 -0.79
C SER A 149 -0.80 -11.84 -0.38
N GLU A 150 -1.42 -10.79 -0.87
CA GLU A 150 -2.82 -10.49 -0.64
C GLU A 150 -3.50 -10.13 -1.94
N LYS A 151 -4.71 -10.64 -2.13
CA LYS A 151 -5.54 -10.31 -3.28
C LYS A 151 -6.57 -9.26 -2.88
N LEU A 152 -6.48 -8.10 -3.52
CA LEU A 152 -7.47 -7.03 -3.40
C LEU A 152 -8.45 -7.13 -4.56
N LYS A 153 -9.74 -7.03 -4.26
CA LYS A 153 -10.79 -6.95 -5.28
C LYS A 153 -11.46 -5.59 -5.19
N ILE A 154 -11.41 -4.82 -6.29
CA ILE A 154 -11.93 -3.47 -6.39
C ILE A 154 -12.84 -3.43 -7.61
N GLY A 155 -14.15 -3.55 -7.40
CA GLY A 155 -15.09 -3.76 -8.50
C GLY A 155 -14.71 -5.01 -9.29
N ASP A 156 -14.48 -4.87 -10.58
CA ASP A 156 -14.08 -5.97 -11.47
C ASP A 156 -12.56 -6.21 -11.50
N LEU A 157 -11.78 -5.31 -10.89
CA LEU A 157 -10.32 -5.43 -10.84
C LEU A 157 -9.89 -6.40 -9.74
N SER A 158 -8.86 -7.18 -10.03
CA SER A 158 -8.17 -8.01 -9.05
C SER A 158 -6.69 -7.64 -9.03
N ILE A 159 -6.23 -7.15 -7.89
CA ILE A 159 -4.85 -6.70 -7.67
C ILE A 159 -4.19 -7.70 -6.71
N ASN A 160 -2.99 -8.15 -7.03
CA ASN A 160 -2.14 -8.90 -6.11
C ASN A 160 -1.15 -7.94 -5.46
N LEU A 161 -1.26 -7.78 -4.15
CA LEU A 161 -0.27 -7.09 -3.34
C LEU A 161 0.73 -8.13 -2.83
N ILE A 162 2.01 -7.95 -3.14
CA ILE A 162 3.07 -8.87 -2.74
C ILE A 162 4.05 -8.10 -1.85
N GLY A 163 4.12 -8.48 -0.58
CA GLY A 163 5.13 -8.02 0.35
C GLY A 163 6.35 -8.95 0.30
N LEU A 164 7.49 -8.43 -0.10
CA LEU A 164 8.74 -9.19 -0.14
C LEU A 164 9.46 -9.09 1.21
N ASP A 165 10.21 -10.11 1.56
CA ASP A 165 11.18 -10.08 2.65
C ASP A 165 12.58 -9.98 2.06
N THR A 166 13.19 -8.82 2.18
CA THR A 166 14.51 -8.53 1.62
C THR A 166 15.65 -8.75 2.62
N ARG A 167 15.35 -9.21 3.85
CA ARG A 167 16.33 -9.36 4.95
C ARG A 167 16.54 -10.79 5.41
N TYR A 168 15.49 -11.53 5.72
CA TYR A 168 15.56 -12.80 6.44
C TYR A 168 16.44 -13.84 5.75
N HIS A 169 16.43 -13.89 4.42
CA HIS A 169 17.16 -14.83 3.59
C HIS A 169 18.31 -14.20 2.81
N ARG A 170 18.54 -12.90 2.98
CA ARG A 170 19.58 -12.17 2.26
C ARG A 170 20.97 -12.66 2.69
N SER A 171 21.79 -13.07 1.74
CA SER A 171 23.18 -13.42 2.01
C SER A 171 23.93 -12.23 2.61
N PRO A 172 24.92 -12.46 3.49
CA PRO A 172 25.82 -11.41 3.95
C PRO A 172 26.45 -10.68 2.77
N PHE A 173 26.75 -9.40 2.94
CA PHE A 173 27.51 -8.69 1.93
C PHE A 173 28.90 -9.32 1.80
N ASP A 174 29.24 -9.73 0.60
CA ASP A 174 30.62 -10.11 0.32
C ASP A 174 31.47 -8.82 0.28
N GLN A 175 32.33 -8.68 1.28
CA GLN A 175 33.18 -7.49 1.37
C GLN A 175 34.22 -7.42 0.24
N THR A 176 34.46 -8.53 -0.48
CA THR A 176 35.38 -8.58 -1.61
C THR A 176 34.77 -7.98 -2.88
N ASP A 177 33.46 -8.02 -3.02
CA ASP A 177 32.72 -7.50 -4.18
C ASP A 177 32.10 -6.11 -3.93
N LYS A 178 32.63 -5.33 -3.00
CA LYS A 178 32.17 -3.95 -2.82
C LYS A 178 32.37 -3.18 -4.12
N PRO A 179 31.35 -3.02 -4.98
CA PRO A 179 31.37 -1.91 -5.91
C PRO A 179 31.47 -0.65 -5.06
N ASN A 180 32.18 0.36 -5.55
CA ASN A 180 32.28 1.67 -4.91
C ASN A 180 30.90 2.31 -4.79
N TYR A 181 30.08 1.81 -3.86
CA TYR A 181 28.91 2.57 -3.41
C TYR A 181 29.46 3.71 -2.57
N PRO A 182 29.09 4.96 -2.89
CA PRO A 182 29.37 6.07 -2.00
C PRO A 182 28.80 5.71 -0.63
N THR A 183 29.61 5.81 0.41
CA THR A 183 29.16 5.73 1.79
C THR A 183 28.01 6.73 1.92
N GLN A 184 26.85 6.25 2.29
CA GLN A 184 25.76 7.14 2.71
C GLN A 184 26.15 7.62 4.10
N ASP A 185 26.77 8.83 4.13
CA ASP A 185 26.98 9.60 5.35
C ASP A 185 25.70 10.38 5.67
#